data_5fdf28111bc27b952ba1f3f0fec1d4d8
#
_entry.id   5fdf28111bc27b952ba1f3f0fec1d4d8
#
_cell.length_a   1.000
_cell.length_b   1.000
_cell.length_c   1.000
_cell.angle_alpha   90.00
_cell.angle_beta   90.00
_cell.angle_gamma   90.00
#
_symmetry.space_group_name_H-M   'P 1'
#
loop_
_entity.id
_entity.type
_entity.pdbx_description
1 polymer ?
#
loop_
_entity_poly.entity_id
_entity_poly.type
_entity_poly.pdbx_seq_one_letter_code
_entity_poly.pdbx_strand_id
1 'polypeptide(L)'
;QVFIPKSKDDVIKAVNFCLDNNISILPRGGGTSQCGQTVNRSLVIDNSKYFNKIVDFDEKNKTCTVEPGIVLDELNKFLKPFGLWFPVDVSTSSRATIGGMAGNNSCGGRSLKYGMMRDNVLSIEAILNDGKEYCFGDIDIDELKNNSNLNVFNNNIFKLYEQVKKNKNVILNDFPKVLRRVAGYNVDALLPDAMSYRPNGKKGDGINLSHFLVGSEGTLGYFTKVKLKLSALPSKKVMGVCHFPSFYESMDAAQHIVKLNPVSVELIDDTMLKLANDLSLIHISDPTRPYWISY
;
A
#
# COMPACT_ATOMS: atom_id res chain seq x y z
N GLN A 1 3.01 25.02 5.88
CA GLN A 1 4.48 24.89 5.88
C GLN A 1 4.89 23.48 5.47
N VAL A 2 6.11 23.33 4.90
CA VAL A 2 6.68 22.03 4.52
C VAL A 2 7.94 21.82 5.36
N PHE A 3 8.03 20.65 5.97
CA PHE A 3 9.19 20.17 6.72
C PHE A 3 9.78 18.94 6.04
N ILE A 4 11.09 18.89 5.87
CA ILE A 4 11.80 17.79 5.20
C ILE A 4 12.75 17.16 6.22
N PRO A 5 12.36 16.05 6.90
CA PRO A 5 13.17 15.42 7.93
C PRO A 5 14.40 14.75 7.32
N LYS A 6 15.54 14.79 8.05
CA LYS A 6 16.76 14.07 7.71
C LYS A 6 16.91 12.78 8.51
N SER A 7 16.22 12.69 9.64
CA SER A 7 16.28 11.55 10.55
C SER A 7 14.95 11.29 11.23
N LYS A 8 14.81 10.13 11.87
CA LYS A 8 13.66 9.81 12.71
C LYS A 8 13.50 10.82 13.88
N ASP A 9 14.59 11.26 14.46
CA ASP A 9 14.57 12.25 15.55
C ASP A 9 13.99 13.58 15.12
N ASP A 10 14.25 14.00 13.88
CA ASP A 10 13.62 15.20 13.31
C ASP A 10 12.10 15.04 13.22
N VAL A 11 11.63 13.84 12.82
CA VAL A 11 10.20 13.53 12.75
C VAL A 11 9.58 13.58 14.15
N ILE A 12 10.20 12.93 15.14
CA ILE A 12 9.73 12.93 16.54
C ILE A 12 9.62 14.35 17.08
N LYS A 13 10.63 15.19 16.85
CA LYS A 13 10.61 16.60 17.25
C LYS A 13 9.49 17.38 16.57
N ALA A 14 9.28 17.15 15.25
CA ALA A 14 8.22 17.81 14.51
C ALA A 14 6.83 17.38 14.97
N VAL A 15 6.64 16.09 15.25
CA VAL A 15 5.37 15.55 15.77
C VAL A 15 5.08 16.14 17.15
N ASN A 16 6.04 16.13 18.07
CA ASN A 16 5.86 16.69 19.43
C ASN A 16 5.58 18.19 19.36
N PHE A 17 6.31 18.94 18.54
CA PHE A 17 6.04 20.38 18.33
C PHE A 17 4.60 20.60 17.86
N CYS A 18 4.11 19.80 16.93
CA CYS A 18 2.74 19.90 16.42
C CYS A 18 1.70 19.55 17.48
N LEU A 19 1.97 18.53 18.30
CA LEU A 19 1.11 18.15 19.42
C LEU A 19 1.01 19.28 20.46
N ASP A 20 2.15 19.82 20.88
CA ASP A 20 2.23 20.90 21.87
C ASP A 20 1.53 22.18 21.41
N ASN A 21 1.48 22.44 20.10
CA ASN A 21 0.90 23.64 19.50
C ASN A 21 -0.46 23.39 18.82
N ASN A 22 -1.05 22.20 18.94
CA ASN A 22 -2.31 21.83 18.31
C ASN A 22 -2.32 22.03 16.78
N ILE A 23 -1.21 21.69 16.14
CA ILE A 23 -1.03 21.79 14.68
C ILE A 23 -1.26 20.41 14.07
N SER A 24 -2.13 20.31 13.07
CA SER A 24 -2.31 19.07 12.32
C SER A 24 -1.10 18.74 11.45
N ILE A 25 -0.86 17.43 11.22
CA ILE A 25 0.26 16.91 10.42
C ILE A 25 -0.29 16.23 9.17
N LEU A 26 0.40 16.41 8.06
CA LEU A 26 0.20 15.67 6.83
C LEU A 26 1.50 14.95 6.43
N PRO A 27 1.61 13.63 6.64
CA PRO A 27 2.71 12.85 6.07
C PRO A 27 2.59 12.84 4.54
N ARG A 28 3.68 13.16 3.84
CA ARG A 28 3.70 13.19 2.38
C ARG A 28 4.85 12.34 1.82
N GLY A 29 4.54 11.53 0.81
CA GLY A 29 5.51 10.84 -0.04
C GLY A 29 5.66 11.52 -1.39
N GLY A 30 5.46 10.79 -2.49
CA GLY A 30 5.58 11.31 -3.85
C GLY A 30 4.50 12.30 -4.29
N GLY A 31 3.42 12.45 -3.51
CA GLY A 31 2.31 13.36 -3.85
C GLY A 31 1.56 12.98 -5.13
N THR A 32 1.54 11.70 -5.48
CA THR A 32 0.97 11.20 -6.74
C THR A 32 -0.54 10.96 -6.68
N SER A 33 -1.16 11.06 -5.50
CA SER A 33 -2.60 10.91 -5.35
C SER A 33 -3.37 12.05 -6.03
N GLN A 34 -4.48 11.71 -6.67
CA GLN A 34 -5.31 12.65 -7.43
C GLN A 34 -6.54 13.17 -6.65
N CYS A 35 -6.78 12.66 -5.44
CA CYS A 35 -7.97 12.96 -4.65
C CYS A 35 -7.81 14.17 -3.69
N GLY A 36 -6.71 14.92 -3.80
CA GLY A 36 -6.47 16.16 -3.04
C GLY A 36 -5.89 15.98 -1.64
N GLN A 37 -5.78 14.76 -1.10
CA GLN A 37 -5.23 14.51 0.24
C GLN A 37 -3.75 14.86 0.40
N THR A 38 -3.04 15.14 -0.69
CA THR A 38 -1.63 15.56 -0.66
C THR A 38 -1.43 17.04 -0.37
N VAL A 39 -2.51 17.81 -0.26
CA VAL A 39 -2.50 19.25 0.01
C VAL A 39 -3.35 19.55 1.24
N ASN A 40 -2.77 20.31 2.20
CA ASN A 40 -3.46 20.63 3.44
C ASN A 40 -2.92 21.95 4.02
N ARG A 41 -3.65 22.53 5.01
CA ARG A 41 -3.22 23.69 5.82
C ARG A 41 -2.38 23.30 7.04
N SER A 42 -2.04 22.01 7.19
CA SER A 42 -1.22 21.44 8.26
C SER A 42 0.29 21.66 8.05
N LEU A 43 1.11 21.18 8.99
CA LEU A 43 2.53 20.93 8.73
C LEU A 43 2.66 19.73 7.81
N VAL A 44 3.10 19.94 6.58
CA VAL A 44 3.39 18.85 5.63
C VAL A 44 4.79 18.33 5.92
N ILE A 45 4.91 17.06 6.28
CA ILE A 45 6.19 16.38 6.48
C ILE A 45 6.50 15.54 5.25
N ASP A 46 7.47 16.00 4.44
CA ASP A 46 7.84 15.36 3.17
C ASP A 46 9.00 14.38 3.39
N ASN A 47 8.70 13.10 3.20
CA ASN A 47 9.65 12.00 3.39
C ASN A 47 10.54 11.72 2.16
N SER A 48 10.19 12.28 1.00
CA SER A 48 10.74 11.84 -0.28
C SER A 48 12.25 12.09 -0.45
N LYS A 49 12.80 13.09 0.26
CA LYS A 49 14.17 13.56 0.01
C LYS A 49 15.25 12.79 0.78
N TYR A 50 15.04 12.51 2.05
CA TYR A 50 16.09 11.94 2.91
C TYR A 50 15.64 10.71 3.69
N PHE A 51 14.32 10.49 3.81
CA PHE A 51 13.74 9.41 4.59
C PHE A 51 13.33 8.26 3.66
N ASN A 52 14.29 7.75 2.88
CA ASN A 52 14.06 6.86 1.74
C ASN A 52 15.06 5.69 1.66
N LYS A 53 15.60 5.26 2.79
CA LYS A 53 16.61 4.19 2.83
C LYS A 53 15.98 2.81 2.91
N ILE A 54 16.73 1.81 2.43
CA ILE A 54 16.53 0.42 2.77
C ILE A 54 17.22 0.18 4.11
N VAL A 55 16.46 -0.24 5.12
CA VAL A 55 16.92 -0.40 6.51
C VAL A 55 17.43 -1.80 6.75
N ASP A 56 16.72 -2.80 6.20
CA ASP A 56 17.04 -4.21 6.36
C ASP A 56 16.56 -4.99 5.13
N PHE A 57 17.32 -6.02 4.74
CA PHE A 57 16.98 -6.90 3.64
C PHE A 57 17.34 -8.35 3.96
N ASP A 58 16.36 -9.23 3.92
CA ASP A 58 16.51 -10.67 4.11
C ASP A 58 16.09 -11.41 2.83
N GLU A 59 17.09 -11.79 2.04
CA GLU A 59 16.91 -12.52 0.78
C GLU A 59 16.25 -13.88 1.01
N LYS A 60 16.68 -14.59 2.06
CA LYS A 60 16.21 -15.94 2.38
C LYS A 60 14.73 -15.95 2.72
N ASN A 61 14.28 -15.03 3.57
CA ASN A 61 12.89 -14.90 3.99
C ASN A 61 12.07 -14.02 3.03
N LYS A 62 12.72 -13.44 2.00
CA LYS A 62 12.10 -12.54 1.02
C LYS A 62 11.38 -11.38 1.70
N THR A 63 12.06 -10.69 2.60
CA THR A 63 11.53 -9.52 3.28
C THR A 63 12.47 -8.33 3.15
N CYS A 64 11.91 -7.13 3.19
CA CYS A 64 12.67 -5.90 3.14
C CYS A 64 12.01 -4.86 4.05
N THR A 65 12.80 -4.23 4.93
CA THR A 65 12.35 -3.11 5.76
C THR A 65 12.86 -1.82 5.17
N VAL A 66 11.96 -0.87 4.94
CA VAL A 66 12.28 0.38 4.27
C VAL A 66 11.74 1.58 5.03
N GLU A 67 12.37 2.73 4.81
CA GLU A 67 11.81 4.03 5.19
C GLU A 67 10.68 4.43 4.23
N PRO A 68 9.67 5.21 4.69
CA PRO A 68 8.45 5.47 3.93
C PRO A 68 8.65 6.27 2.63
N GLY A 69 9.73 7.02 2.50
CA GLY A 69 10.01 7.88 1.34
C GLY A 69 10.68 7.17 0.16
N ILE A 70 11.03 5.88 0.28
CA ILE A 70 11.63 5.15 -0.84
C ILE A 70 10.62 5.01 -1.99
N VAL A 71 11.07 5.28 -3.22
CA VAL A 71 10.26 5.16 -4.43
C VAL A 71 10.19 3.69 -4.85
N LEU A 72 9.02 3.24 -5.34
CA LEU A 72 8.79 1.86 -5.73
C LEU A 72 9.80 1.35 -6.76
N ASP A 73 10.09 2.13 -7.81
CA ASP A 73 11.04 1.72 -8.84
C ASP A 73 12.47 1.64 -8.30
N GLU A 74 12.88 2.52 -7.38
CA GLU A 74 14.19 2.45 -6.73
C GLU A 74 14.32 1.21 -5.84
N LEU A 75 13.27 0.87 -5.09
CA LEU A 75 13.23 -0.38 -4.33
C LEU A 75 13.35 -1.59 -5.26
N ASN A 76 12.58 -1.64 -6.34
CA ASN A 76 12.61 -2.76 -7.28
C ASN A 76 13.94 -2.84 -8.06
N LYS A 77 14.58 -1.71 -8.33
CA LYS A 77 15.92 -1.66 -8.90
C LYS A 77 16.97 -2.30 -7.97
N PHE A 78 16.88 -2.01 -6.66
CA PHE A 78 17.73 -2.65 -5.65
C PHE A 78 17.49 -4.15 -5.56
N LEU A 79 16.22 -4.60 -5.56
CA LEU A 79 15.85 -6.01 -5.38
C LEU A 79 16.12 -6.89 -6.60
N LYS A 80 16.18 -6.31 -7.79
CA LYS A 80 16.32 -7.05 -9.06
C LYS A 80 17.55 -7.97 -9.14
N PRO A 81 18.77 -7.58 -8.69
CA PRO A 81 19.93 -8.47 -8.72
C PRO A 81 19.76 -9.75 -7.89
N PHE A 82 18.88 -9.73 -6.88
CA PHE A 82 18.56 -10.87 -6.03
C PHE A 82 17.40 -11.74 -6.57
N GLY A 83 16.93 -11.45 -7.79
CA GLY A 83 15.78 -12.16 -8.37
C GLY A 83 14.47 -11.90 -7.64
N LEU A 84 14.37 -10.79 -6.90
CA LEU A 84 13.23 -10.40 -6.09
C LEU A 84 12.64 -9.06 -6.56
N TRP A 85 11.42 -8.80 -6.14
CA TRP A 85 10.75 -7.53 -6.36
C TRP A 85 9.58 -7.35 -5.37
N PHE A 86 9.14 -6.10 -5.21
CA PHE A 86 7.90 -5.78 -4.52
C PHE A 86 6.77 -5.72 -5.56
N PRO A 87 5.74 -6.61 -5.46
CA PRO A 87 4.86 -6.89 -6.60
C PRO A 87 3.66 -5.94 -6.74
N VAL A 88 3.40 -5.08 -5.73
CA VAL A 88 2.29 -4.12 -5.81
C VAL A 88 2.64 -3.06 -6.82
N ASP A 89 1.88 -3.01 -7.91
CA ASP A 89 2.10 -2.08 -9.00
C ASP A 89 1.17 -0.87 -8.91
N VAL A 90 1.69 0.26 -9.34
CA VAL A 90 0.94 1.51 -9.51
C VAL A 90 1.45 2.21 -10.78
N SER A 91 0.58 2.93 -11.47
CA SER A 91 0.93 3.65 -12.70
C SER A 91 2.02 4.71 -12.49
N THR A 92 2.16 5.21 -11.28
CA THR A 92 3.13 6.24 -10.87
C THR A 92 4.35 5.65 -10.17
N SER A 93 4.74 4.40 -10.45
CA SER A 93 5.81 3.66 -9.77
C SER A 93 7.15 4.41 -9.69
N SER A 94 7.44 5.24 -10.69
CA SER A 94 8.64 6.10 -10.73
C SER A 94 8.63 7.27 -9.74
N ARG A 95 7.51 7.50 -9.06
CA ARG A 95 7.31 8.62 -8.10
C ARG A 95 6.66 8.16 -6.80
N ALA A 96 5.76 7.16 -6.85
CA ALA A 96 5.05 6.67 -5.69
C ALA A 96 6.02 6.10 -4.65
N THR A 97 5.87 6.55 -3.40
CA THR A 97 6.70 6.08 -2.29
C THR A 97 6.00 4.98 -1.51
N ILE A 98 6.77 4.08 -0.91
CA ILE A 98 6.22 2.92 -0.17
C ILE A 98 5.32 3.37 0.98
N GLY A 99 5.67 4.41 1.73
CA GLY A 99 4.82 4.94 2.80
C GLY A 99 3.51 5.52 2.28
N GLY A 100 3.53 6.23 1.15
CA GLY A 100 2.33 6.72 0.49
C GLY A 100 1.45 5.58 -0.03
N MET A 101 2.06 4.55 -0.63
CA MET A 101 1.35 3.35 -1.08
C MET A 101 0.70 2.60 0.09
N ALA A 102 1.40 2.48 1.23
CA ALA A 102 0.84 1.87 2.44
C ALA A 102 -0.32 2.71 3.00
N GLY A 103 -0.17 4.02 3.11
CA GLY A 103 -1.24 4.93 3.55
C GLY A 103 -2.49 4.84 2.69
N ASN A 104 -2.33 4.70 1.39
CA ASN A 104 -3.42 4.61 0.43
C ASN A 104 -4.00 3.18 0.28
N ASN A 105 -3.35 2.13 0.78
CA ASN A 105 -3.61 0.74 0.45
C ASN A 105 -3.60 0.49 -1.06
N SER A 106 -2.56 0.97 -1.72
CA SER A 106 -2.44 0.96 -3.18
C SER A 106 -2.57 -0.45 -3.78
N CYS A 107 -3.14 -0.49 -4.98
CA CYS A 107 -3.29 -1.69 -5.78
C CYS A 107 -3.11 -1.35 -7.26
N GLY A 108 -2.87 -2.36 -8.08
CA GLY A 108 -2.77 -2.23 -9.52
C GLY A 108 -3.30 -3.47 -10.26
N GLY A 109 -3.05 -3.59 -11.56
CA GLY A 109 -3.50 -4.72 -12.35
C GLY A 109 -3.01 -6.06 -11.82
N ARG A 110 -1.79 -6.10 -11.30
CA ARG A 110 -1.17 -7.31 -10.73
C ARG A 110 -1.72 -7.72 -9.37
N SER A 111 -2.59 -6.90 -8.77
CA SER A 111 -3.25 -7.25 -7.51
C SER A 111 -4.16 -8.46 -7.62
N LEU A 112 -4.55 -8.84 -8.83
CA LEU A 112 -5.26 -10.09 -9.09
C LEU A 112 -4.47 -11.30 -8.57
N LYS A 113 -3.15 -11.33 -8.75
CA LYS A 113 -2.27 -12.40 -8.32
C LYS A 113 -1.55 -12.13 -7.01
N TYR A 114 -1.08 -10.91 -6.80
CA TYR A 114 -0.19 -10.57 -5.70
C TYR A 114 -0.89 -9.85 -4.53
N GLY A 115 -2.17 -9.51 -4.68
CA GLY A 115 -2.88 -8.74 -3.68
C GLY A 115 -2.57 -7.25 -3.71
N MET A 116 -3.07 -6.56 -2.70
CA MET A 116 -2.91 -5.12 -2.50
C MET A 116 -1.73 -4.84 -1.57
N MET A 117 -1.52 -3.57 -1.25
CA MET A 117 -0.50 -3.15 -0.31
C MET A 117 -0.66 -3.85 1.04
N ARG A 118 -1.90 -3.94 1.57
CA ARG A 118 -2.21 -4.64 2.82
C ARG A 118 -1.69 -6.09 2.85
N ASP A 119 -1.81 -6.82 1.76
CA ASP A 119 -1.44 -8.24 1.67
C ASP A 119 0.09 -8.45 1.62
N ASN A 120 0.84 -7.37 1.37
CA ASN A 120 2.29 -7.37 1.19
C ASN A 120 3.05 -6.56 2.25
N VAL A 121 2.36 -6.00 3.25
CA VAL A 121 2.96 -5.34 4.42
C VAL A 121 2.94 -6.31 5.59
N LEU A 122 4.11 -6.55 6.20
CA LEU A 122 4.29 -7.45 7.34
C LEU A 122 4.25 -6.71 8.68
N SER A 123 4.86 -5.53 8.74
CA SER A 123 4.79 -4.66 9.91
C SER A 123 5.03 -3.20 9.55
N ILE A 124 4.57 -2.30 10.41
CA ILE A 124 4.79 -0.86 10.32
C ILE A 124 5.26 -0.36 11.68
N GLU A 125 6.38 0.38 11.72
CA GLU A 125 6.71 1.23 12.85
C GLU A 125 6.08 2.60 12.63
N ALA A 126 5.32 3.10 13.60
CA ALA A 126 4.61 4.36 13.50
C ALA A 126 4.62 5.17 14.79
N ILE A 127 4.73 6.49 14.66
CA ILE A 127 4.58 7.44 15.76
C ILE A 127 3.09 7.81 15.84
N LEU A 128 2.52 7.67 17.04
CA LEU A 128 1.12 7.99 17.31
C LEU A 128 0.97 9.40 17.89
N ASN A 129 -0.27 9.74 18.21
CA ASN A 129 -0.67 11.04 18.78
C ASN A 129 -0.19 11.30 20.21
N ASP A 130 0.50 10.36 20.83
CA ASP A 130 1.21 10.54 22.12
C ASP A 130 2.72 10.84 21.92
N GLY A 131 3.16 11.01 20.66
CA GLY A 131 4.55 11.26 20.30
C GLY A 131 5.47 10.06 20.41
N LYS A 132 4.94 8.87 20.73
CA LYS A 132 5.71 7.63 20.88
C LYS A 132 5.62 6.76 19.64
N GLU A 133 6.70 6.00 19.41
CA GLU A 133 6.77 5.03 18.32
C GLU A 133 6.31 3.65 18.81
N TYR A 134 5.50 3.00 17.98
CA TYR A 134 4.98 1.66 18.22
C TYR A 134 5.19 0.78 16.98
N CYS A 135 5.37 -0.52 17.22
CA CYS A 135 5.45 -1.51 16.15
C CYS A 135 4.08 -2.20 15.98
N PHE A 136 3.57 -2.15 14.76
CA PHE A 136 2.32 -2.81 14.35
C PHE A 136 2.68 -3.98 13.43
N GLY A 137 2.51 -5.20 13.89
CA GLY A 137 2.80 -6.43 13.16
C GLY A 137 1.85 -7.54 13.56
N ASP A 138 2.27 -8.78 13.32
CA ASP A 138 1.53 -9.95 13.76
C ASP A 138 1.47 -10.01 15.28
N ILE A 139 0.28 -10.27 15.81
CA ILE A 139 0.05 -10.45 17.24
C ILE A 139 -0.95 -11.59 17.45
N ASP A 140 -0.65 -12.42 18.45
CA ASP A 140 -1.58 -13.41 18.97
C ASP A 140 -2.66 -12.74 19.83
N ILE A 141 -3.90 -13.22 19.74
CA ILE A 141 -5.03 -12.62 20.47
C ILE A 141 -4.91 -12.85 21.97
N ASP A 142 -4.41 -14.01 22.41
CA ASP A 142 -4.21 -14.31 23.83
C ASP A 142 -3.08 -13.46 24.38
N GLU A 143 -2.02 -13.24 23.61
CA GLU A 143 -0.96 -12.30 23.94
C GLU A 143 -1.50 -10.87 24.07
N LEU A 144 -2.30 -10.41 23.13
CA LEU A 144 -2.95 -9.09 23.17
C LEU A 144 -3.79 -8.92 24.42
N LYS A 145 -4.58 -9.93 24.78
CA LYS A 145 -5.41 -9.94 25.99
C LYS A 145 -4.57 -9.88 27.27
N ASN A 146 -3.56 -10.74 27.37
CA ASN A 146 -2.68 -10.82 28.56
C ASN A 146 -1.89 -9.52 28.76
N ASN A 147 -1.47 -8.88 27.67
CA ASN A 147 -0.69 -7.65 27.68
C ASN A 147 -1.55 -6.37 27.71
N SER A 148 -2.87 -6.48 27.67
CA SER A 148 -3.78 -5.32 27.61
C SER A 148 -3.64 -4.34 28.76
N ASN A 149 -3.23 -4.81 29.93
CA ASN A 149 -3.04 -3.98 31.13
C ASN A 149 -1.62 -3.41 31.31
N LEU A 150 -0.66 -3.78 30.42
CA LEU A 150 0.73 -3.38 30.58
C LEU A 150 0.98 -1.90 30.24
N ASN A 151 0.24 -1.37 29.26
CA ASN A 151 0.35 0.01 28.85
C ASN A 151 -0.92 0.49 28.11
N VAL A 152 -1.02 1.82 27.92
CA VAL A 152 -2.18 2.46 27.27
C VAL A 152 -2.38 1.98 25.84
N PHE A 153 -1.30 1.77 25.09
CA PHE A 153 -1.35 1.31 23.71
C PHE A 153 -2.01 -0.07 23.62
N ASN A 154 -1.50 -1.07 24.36
CA ASN A 154 -2.05 -2.42 24.34
C ASN A 154 -3.52 -2.44 24.79
N ASN A 155 -3.88 -1.65 25.78
CA ASN A 155 -5.27 -1.51 26.25
C ASN A 155 -6.17 -0.96 25.14
N ASN A 156 -5.73 0.07 24.40
CA ASN A 156 -6.51 0.65 23.34
C ASN A 156 -6.68 -0.31 22.15
N ILE A 157 -5.63 -1.05 21.77
CA ILE A 157 -5.73 -2.09 20.73
C ILE A 157 -6.68 -3.21 21.17
N PHE A 158 -6.59 -3.66 22.43
CA PHE A 158 -7.49 -4.69 22.95
C PHE A 158 -8.95 -4.22 22.97
N LYS A 159 -9.22 -2.99 23.41
CA LYS A 159 -10.58 -2.40 23.38
C LYS A 159 -11.11 -2.30 21.94
N LEU A 160 -10.26 -1.89 20.99
CA LEU A 160 -10.62 -1.84 19.58
C LEU A 160 -10.97 -3.24 19.05
N TYR A 161 -10.13 -4.25 19.35
CA TYR A 161 -10.40 -5.64 19.01
C TYR A 161 -11.75 -6.14 19.55
N GLU A 162 -12.05 -5.89 20.82
CA GLU A 162 -13.33 -6.28 21.42
C GLU A 162 -14.53 -5.57 20.77
N GLN A 163 -14.40 -4.30 20.40
CA GLN A 163 -15.43 -3.58 19.66
C GLN A 163 -15.66 -4.17 18.25
N VAL A 164 -14.58 -4.50 17.55
CA VAL A 164 -14.64 -5.12 16.22
C VAL A 164 -15.27 -6.51 16.32
N LYS A 165 -14.88 -7.30 17.31
CA LYS A 165 -15.43 -8.63 17.60
C LYS A 165 -16.93 -8.57 17.89
N LYS A 166 -17.38 -7.61 18.71
CA LYS A 166 -18.80 -7.38 19.02
C LYS A 166 -19.62 -7.07 17.78
N ASN A 167 -19.03 -6.36 16.80
CA ASN A 167 -19.68 -5.96 15.56
C ASN A 167 -19.35 -6.88 14.37
N LYS A 168 -18.81 -8.08 14.63
CA LYS A 168 -18.34 -9.02 13.61
C LYS A 168 -19.36 -9.24 12.48
N ASN A 169 -20.62 -9.48 12.84
CA ASN A 169 -21.67 -9.78 11.85
C ASN A 169 -21.94 -8.61 10.92
N VAL A 170 -21.98 -7.38 11.45
CA VAL A 170 -22.14 -6.16 10.65
C VAL A 170 -20.97 -6.00 9.70
N ILE A 171 -19.74 -6.13 10.21
CA ILE A 171 -18.52 -6.00 9.39
C ILE A 171 -18.50 -7.04 8.26
N LEU A 172 -18.81 -8.31 8.57
CA LEU A 172 -18.79 -9.38 7.58
C LEU A 172 -19.90 -9.27 6.53
N ASN A 173 -21.05 -8.68 6.88
CA ASN A 173 -22.20 -8.56 5.96
C ASN A 173 -22.13 -7.27 5.12
N ASP A 174 -21.80 -6.15 5.72
CA ASP A 174 -21.94 -4.82 5.11
C ASP A 174 -20.67 -4.37 4.37
N PHE A 175 -19.51 -4.94 4.70
CA PHE A 175 -18.29 -4.62 3.96
C PHE A 175 -18.37 -5.15 2.52
N PRO A 176 -18.01 -4.31 1.52
CA PRO A 176 -18.02 -4.71 0.12
C PRO A 176 -17.18 -5.97 -0.13
N LYS A 177 -17.79 -6.99 -0.73
CA LYS A 177 -17.14 -8.26 -1.07
C LYS A 177 -16.48 -8.17 -2.43
N VAL A 178 -15.59 -7.19 -2.60
CA VAL A 178 -14.84 -6.96 -3.83
C VAL A 178 -13.36 -7.24 -3.61
N LEU A 179 -12.66 -7.65 -4.68
CA LEU A 179 -11.23 -7.96 -4.64
C LEU A 179 -10.38 -6.78 -4.17
N ARG A 180 -10.68 -5.57 -4.68
CA ARG A 180 -9.93 -4.35 -4.42
C ARG A 180 -10.77 -3.40 -3.55
N ARG A 181 -10.78 -3.63 -2.25
CA ARG A 181 -11.37 -2.72 -1.28
C ARG A 181 -10.27 -1.89 -0.64
N VAL A 182 -10.18 -0.63 -1.02
CA VAL A 182 -9.11 0.29 -0.58
C VAL A 182 -9.63 1.48 0.23
N ALA A 183 -10.93 1.77 0.19
CA ALA A 183 -11.53 2.88 0.90
C ALA A 183 -11.84 2.53 2.36
N GLY A 184 -11.57 3.47 3.27
CA GLY A 184 -11.84 3.35 4.69
C GLY A 184 -10.84 2.49 5.45
N TYR A 185 -11.02 2.41 6.78
CA TYR A 185 -10.15 1.60 7.64
C TYR A 185 -10.40 0.11 7.48
N ASN A 186 -9.35 -0.67 7.47
CA ASN A 186 -9.38 -2.13 7.41
C ASN A 186 -9.68 -2.75 8.78
N VAL A 187 -10.80 -2.38 9.43
CA VAL A 187 -11.16 -2.91 10.75
C VAL A 187 -11.42 -4.41 10.74
N ASP A 188 -11.81 -4.97 9.59
CA ASP A 188 -11.95 -6.40 9.36
C ASP A 188 -10.63 -7.17 9.54
N ALA A 189 -9.48 -6.50 9.38
CA ALA A 189 -8.18 -7.11 9.62
C ALA A 189 -7.94 -7.52 11.09
N LEU A 190 -8.75 -6.99 12.00
CA LEU A 190 -8.74 -7.37 13.42
C LEU A 190 -9.63 -8.59 13.71
N LEU A 191 -10.26 -9.18 12.72
CA LEU A 191 -11.03 -10.43 12.84
C LEU A 191 -10.22 -11.59 12.25
N PRO A 192 -9.79 -12.60 13.02
CA PRO A 192 -9.03 -13.74 12.50
C PRO A 192 -9.76 -14.50 11.39
N ASP A 193 -11.07 -14.59 11.51
CA ASP A 193 -11.96 -15.28 10.56
C ASP A 193 -12.40 -14.41 9.40
N ALA A 194 -12.14 -13.10 9.44
CA ALA A 194 -12.49 -12.24 8.33
C ALA A 194 -11.59 -12.60 7.15
N MET A 195 -12.18 -13.12 6.12
CA MET A 195 -11.51 -13.36 4.84
C MET A 195 -11.22 -12.01 4.18
N SER A 196 -10.16 -11.33 4.65
CA SER A 196 -9.48 -10.46 3.73
C SER A 196 -8.94 -11.37 2.63
N TYR A 197 -9.22 -11.04 1.38
CA TYR A 197 -8.66 -11.77 0.25
C TYR A 197 -7.13 -11.81 0.43
N ARG A 198 -6.63 -12.99 0.80
CA ARG A 198 -5.19 -13.26 0.82
C ARG A 198 -4.94 -14.16 -0.39
N PRO A 199 -4.05 -13.79 -1.31
CA PRO A 199 -3.76 -14.57 -2.51
C PRO A 199 -3.43 -16.05 -2.22
N ASN A 200 -3.03 -16.37 -1.00
CA ASN A 200 -2.61 -17.72 -0.59
C ASN A 200 -3.60 -18.45 0.31
N GLY A 201 -4.80 -17.91 0.55
CA GLY A 201 -5.89 -18.63 1.25
C GLY A 201 -5.58 -19.14 2.67
N LYS A 202 -4.44 -18.80 3.26
CA LYS A 202 -4.11 -19.25 4.62
C LYS A 202 -4.87 -18.40 5.63
N LYS A 203 -5.82 -19.03 6.31
CA LYS A 203 -6.35 -18.53 7.59
C LYS A 203 -5.18 -18.51 8.57
N GLY A 204 -4.85 -17.36 9.12
CA GLY A 204 -3.89 -17.26 10.22
C GLY A 204 -4.63 -17.28 11.55
N ASP A 205 -4.03 -17.87 12.57
CA ASP A 205 -4.58 -17.92 13.92
C ASP A 205 -4.40 -16.61 14.69
N GLY A 206 -3.81 -15.59 14.09
CA GLY A 206 -3.53 -14.27 14.64
C GLY A 206 -4.08 -13.12 13.77
N ILE A 207 -3.92 -11.92 14.29
CA ILE A 207 -4.20 -10.67 13.60
C ILE A 207 -2.91 -9.94 13.28
N ASN A 208 -2.87 -9.21 12.16
CA ASN A 208 -1.74 -8.34 11.84
C ASN A 208 -2.18 -6.87 11.98
N LEU A 209 -1.65 -6.19 13.01
CA LEU A 209 -2.00 -4.81 13.31
C LEU A 209 -1.58 -3.83 12.21
N SER A 210 -0.56 -4.14 11.40
CA SER A 210 -0.15 -3.28 10.30
C SER A 210 -1.25 -3.15 9.25
N HIS A 211 -2.06 -4.17 9.07
CA HIS A 211 -3.18 -4.14 8.12
C HIS A 211 -4.25 -3.12 8.49
N PHE A 212 -4.39 -2.79 9.77
CA PHE A 212 -5.26 -1.71 10.23
C PHE A 212 -4.71 -0.32 9.88
N LEU A 213 -3.37 -0.15 9.92
CA LEU A 213 -2.72 1.10 9.53
C LEU A 213 -2.67 1.32 8.02
N VAL A 214 -2.57 0.23 7.24
CA VAL A 214 -2.60 0.31 5.78
C VAL A 214 -3.96 0.79 5.31
N GLY A 215 -3.99 1.85 4.49
CA GLY A 215 -5.21 2.51 4.05
C GLY A 215 -5.73 3.59 4.99
N SER A 216 -4.96 3.97 6.03
CA SER A 216 -5.35 5.01 6.98
C SER A 216 -5.10 6.44 6.50
N GLU A 217 -4.45 6.63 5.35
CA GLU A 217 -4.17 7.94 4.74
C GLU A 217 -3.49 8.93 5.70
N GLY A 218 -2.62 8.42 6.60
CA GLY A 218 -1.90 9.22 7.58
C GLY A 218 -2.73 9.68 8.79
N THR A 219 -3.96 9.20 8.96
CA THR A 219 -4.87 9.62 10.05
C THR A 219 -4.67 8.87 11.37
N LEU A 220 -4.05 7.68 11.33
CA LEU A 220 -3.85 6.84 12.51
C LEU A 220 -2.43 6.89 13.07
N GLY A 221 -1.46 7.34 12.30
CA GLY A 221 -0.08 7.43 12.75
C GLY A 221 0.86 7.87 11.63
N TYR A 222 2.05 8.30 12.00
CA TYR A 222 3.13 8.67 11.10
C TYR A 222 4.08 7.48 10.93
N PHE A 223 4.16 6.91 9.73
CA PHE A 223 4.99 5.74 9.46
C PHE A 223 6.47 6.11 9.42
N THR A 224 7.29 5.38 10.16
CA THR A 224 8.75 5.55 10.20
C THR A 224 9.46 4.44 9.46
N LYS A 225 8.92 3.20 9.48
CA LYS A 225 9.41 2.06 8.73
C LYS A 225 8.26 1.18 8.28
N VAL A 226 8.46 0.51 7.15
CA VAL A 226 7.52 -0.48 6.60
C VAL A 226 8.29 -1.74 6.24
N LYS A 227 7.92 -2.88 6.85
CA LYS A 227 8.45 -4.20 6.49
C LYS A 227 7.55 -4.84 5.45
N LEU A 228 8.15 -5.22 4.35
CA LEU A 228 7.51 -5.70 3.13
C LEU A 228 7.77 -7.19 2.90
N LYS A 229 6.77 -7.88 2.39
CA LYS A 229 6.88 -9.21 1.80
C LYS A 229 7.23 -9.07 0.32
N LEU A 230 8.29 -9.74 -0.11
CA LEU A 230 8.76 -9.72 -1.48
C LEU A 230 8.30 -10.97 -2.24
N SER A 231 8.28 -10.86 -3.56
CA SER A 231 8.01 -11.97 -4.47
C SER A 231 9.20 -12.25 -5.37
N ALA A 232 9.33 -13.49 -5.86
CA ALA A 232 10.32 -13.82 -6.87
C ALA A 232 9.96 -13.15 -8.19
N LEU A 233 10.98 -12.62 -8.90
CA LEU A 233 10.82 -12.10 -10.24
C LEU A 233 10.37 -13.24 -11.18
N PRO A 234 9.35 -13.03 -12.02
CA PRO A 234 8.96 -14.01 -13.02
C PRO A 234 10.09 -14.22 -14.03
N SER A 235 10.51 -15.47 -14.23
CA SER A 235 11.54 -15.81 -15.21
C SER A 235 11.09 -15.59 -16.66
N LYS A 236 9.80 -15.75 -16.92
CA LYS A 236 9.17 -15.55 -18.23
C LYS A 236 7.86 -14.80 -18.07
N LYS A 237 7.52 -13.99 -19.05
CA LYS A 237 6.25 -13.26 -19.15
C LYS A 237 5.65 -13.53 -20.51
N VAL A 238 4.35 -13.74 -20.53
CA VAL A 238 3.55 -13.89 -21.76
C VAL A 238 2.40 -12.90 -21.68
N MET A 239 2.12 -12.23 -22.76
CA MET A 239 0.98 -11.35 -22.91
C MET A 239 0.05 -11.94 -23.98
N GLY A 240 -1.22 -12.12 -23.65
CA GLY A 240 -2.29 -12.47 -24.58
C GLY A 240 -3.09 -11.20 -24.92
N VAL A 241 -3.34 -10.95 -26.19
CA VAL A 241 -4.23 -9.88 -26.64
C VAL A 241 -5.45 -10.53 -27.27
N CYS A 242 -6.63 -10.26 -26.69
CA CYS A 242 -7.90 -10.80 -27.16
C CYS A 242 -8.73 -9.65 -27.75
N HIS A 243 -9.22 -9.82 -28.98
CA HIS A 243 -10.08 -8.85 -29.64
C HIS A 243 -11.54 -9.30 -29.55
N PHE A 244 -12.42 -8.36 -29.24
CA PHE A 244 -13.84 -8.59 -29.09
C PHE A 244 -14.60 -7.58 -29.96
N PRO A 245 -15.75 -7.96 -30.53
CA PRO A 245 -16.53 -7.08 -31.38
C PRO A 245 -17.26 -5.96 -30.61
N SER A 246 -17.44 -6.12 -29.30
CA SER A 246 -18.07 -5.12 -28.45
C SER A 246 -17.47 -5.05 -27.05
N PHE A 247 -17.70 -3.92 -26.36
CA PHE A 247 -17.34 -3.72 -24.96
C PHE A 247 -18.00 -4.78 -24.05
N TYR A 248 -19.27 -5.10 -24.30
CA TYR A 248 -20.00 -6.09 -23.52
C TYR A 248 -19.33 -7.46 -23.57
N GLU A 249 -19.00 -7.95 -24.77
CA GLU A 249 -18.36 -9.26 -24.94
C GLU A 249 -16.97 -9.31 -24.33
N SER A 250 -16.22 -8.20 -24.37
CA SER A 250 -14.92 -8.14 -23.67
C SER A 250 -15.06 -8.21 -22.16
N MET A 251 -16.07 -7.58 -21.57
CA MET A 251 -16.36 -7.64 -20.14
C MET A 251 -16.87 -9.04 -19.74
N ASP A 252 -17.74 -9.64 -20.54
CA ASP A 252 -18.21 -11.02 -20.31
C ASP A 252 -17.07 -12.02 -20.34
N ALA A 253 -16.14 -11.90 -21.28
CA ALA A 253 -14.97 -12.75 -21.40
C ALA A 253 -14.04 -12.67 -20.18
N ALA A 254 -13.99 -11.54 -19.46
CA ALA A 254 -13.11 -11.36 -18.31
C ALA A 254 -13.36 -12.41 -17.21
N GLN A 255 -14.62 -12.80 -16.94
CA GLN A 255 -14.96 -13.83 -15.96
C GLN A 255 -14.42 -15.24 -16.34
N HIS A 256 -14.18 -15.47 -17.62
CA HIS A 256 -13.59 -16.70 -18.12
C HIS A 256 -12.07 -16.65 -18.11
N ILE A 257 -11.51 -15.51 -18.50
CA ILE A 257 -10.05 -15.28 -18.54
C ILE A 257 -9.44 -15.37 -17.14
N VAL A 258 -10.09 -14.84 -16.11
CA VAL A 258 -9.59 -14.91 -14.72
C VAL A 258 -9.46 -16.34 -14.20
N LYS A 259 -10.21 -17.29 -14.73
CA LYS A 259 -10.11 -18.72 -14.37
C LYS A 259 -8.79 -19.35 -14.83
N LEU A 260 -8.10 -18.74 -15.81
CA LEU A 260 -6.77 -19.15 -16.26
C LEU A 260 -5.65 -18.66 -15.32
N ASN A 261 -5.99 -18.00 -14.22
CA ASN A 261 -5.05 -17.53 -13.21
C ASN A 261 -3.99 -16.54 -13.74
N PRO A 262 -4.38 -15.55 -14.55
CA PRO A 262 -3.44 -14.57 -15.09
C PRO A 262 -2.87 -13.68 -13.96
N VAL A 263 -1.75 -13.02 -14.27
CA VAL A 263 -1.16 -12.03 -13.36
C VAL A 263 -2.00 -10.75 -13.29
N SER A 264 -2.49 -10.32 -14.45
CA SER A 264 -3.40 -9.19 -14.60
C SER A 264 -4.34 -9.40 -15.79
N VAL A 265 -5.47 -8.72 -15.77
CA VAL A 265 -6.40 -8.61 -16.89
C VAL A 265 -6.74 -7.13 -17.01
N GLU A 266 -6.43 -6.55 -18.16
CA GLU A 266 -6.66 -5.13 -18.45
C GLU A 266 -7.57 -5.01 -19.68
N LEU A 267 -8.50 -4.06 -19.63
CA LEU A 267 -9.37 -3.72 -20.73
C LEU A 267 -8.88 -2.44 -21.38
N ILE A 268 -8.78 -2.45 -22.70
CA ILE A 268 -8.50 -1.26 -23.51
C ILE A 268 -9.66 -1.11 -24.49
N ASP A 269 -10.34 0.03 -24.47
CA ASP A 269 -11.42 0.34 -25.40
C ASP A 269 -10.91 1.00 -26.69
N ASP A 270 -11.78 1.07 -27.71
CA ASP A 270 -11.47 1.67 -28.99
C ASP A 270 -11.13 3.18 -28.88
N THR A 271 -11.73 3.87 -27.91
CA THR A 271 -11.45 5.29 -27.66
C THR A 271 -10.00 5.48 -27.22
N MET A 272 -9.51 4.63 -26.30
CA MET A 272 -8.13 4.68 -25.85
C MET A 272 -7.15 4.35 -26.98
N LEU A 273 -7.49 3.39 -27.85
CA LEU A 273 -6.66 3.05 -29.00
C LEU A 273 -6.58 4.21 -30.00
N LYS A 274 -7.70 4.87 -30.29
CA LYS A 274 -7.74 6.06 -31.16
C LYS A 274 -6.90 7.20 -30.58
N LEU A 275 -7.10 7.53 -29.29
CA LEU A 275 -6.31 8.58 -28.63
C LEU A 275 -4.81 8.26 -28.60
N ALA A 276 -4.43 7.01 -28.38
CA ALA A 276 -3.03 6.59 -28.41
C ALA A 276 -2.43 6.75 -29.81
N ASN A 277 -3.18 6.42 -30.87
CA ASN A 277 -2.74 6.62 -32.26
C ASN A 277 -2.58 8.10 -32.58
N ASP A 278 -3.53 8.94 -32.18
CA ASP A 278 -3.47 10.39 -32.40
C ASP A 278 -2.28 11.02 -31.67
N LEU A 279 -2.02 10.63 -30.44
CA LEU A 279 -0.84 11.05 -29.67
C LEU A 279 0.47 10.54 -30.30
N SER A 280 0.48 9.33 -30.84
CA SER A 280 1.64 8.76 -31.53
C SER A 280 1.99 9.58 -32.79
N LEU A 281 1.00 10.02 -33.53
CA LEU A 281 1.20 10.91 -34.69
C LEU A 281 1.78 12.28 -34.30
N ILE A 282 1.35 12.84 -33.17
CA ILE A 282 1.93 14.08 -32.62
C ILE A 282 3.41 13.88 -32.24
N HIS A 283 3.77 12.74 -31.68
CA HIS A 283 5.17 12.43 -31.30
C HIS A 283 6.07 12.22 -32.53
N ILE A 284 5.54 11.68 -33.60
CA ILE A 284 6.28 11.52 -34.87
C ILE A 284 6.54 12.88 -35.53
N SER A 285 5.65 13.84 -35.38
CA SER A 285 5.80 15.20 -35.92
C SER A 285 6.64 16.15 -35.07
N ASP A 286 6.96 15.78 -33.80
CA ASP A 286 7.84 16.56 -32.90
C ASP A 286 9.07 15.74 -32.45
N PRO A 287 10.15 15.72 -33.26
CA PRO A 287 11.35 14.95 -32.97
C PRO A 287 12.14 15.46 -31.74
N THR A 288 11.74 16.58 -31.12
CA THR A 288 12.40 17.16 -29.96
C THR A 288 11.87 16.64 -28.63
N ARG A 289 10.75 15.89 -28.63
CA ARG A 289 10.22 15.27 -27.42
C ARG A 289 10.92 13.94 -27.08
N PRO A 290 11.53 13.80 -25.91
CA PRO A 290 12.13 12.52 -25.53
C PRO A 290 11.05 11.44 -25.38
N TYR A 291 11.27 10.31 -26.04
CA TYR A 291 10.44 9.11 -25.91
C TYR A 291 10.57 8.51 -24.51
N TRP A 292 9.61 8.75 -23.65
CA TRP A 292 9.45 8.04 -22.39
C TRP A 292 8.24 7.12 -22.46
N ILE A 293 8.36 6.05 -23.24
CA ILE A 293 7.47 4.89 -23.15
C ILE A 293 8.28 3.78 -22.50
N SER A 294 8.11 3.57 -21.20
CA SER A 294 8.60 2.37 -20.54
C SER A 294 7.57 1.27 -20.69
N TYR A 295 7.96 0.20 -21.37
CA TYR A 295 7.22 -1.06 -21.39
C TYR A 295 7.41 -1.86 -20.10
#